data_34390ae89ae99bbf9a779069e16bd454
#
_entry.id   34390ae89ae99bbf9a779069e16bd454
#
_cell.length_a   1.000
_cell.length_b   1.000
_cell.length_c   1.000
_cell.angle_alpha   90.00
_cell.angle_beta   90.00
_cell.angle_gamma   90.00
#
_symmetry.space_group_name_H-M   'P 1'
#
loop_
_entity.id
_entity.type
_entity.pdbx_description
1 polymer ?
#
loop_
_entity_poly.entity_id
_entity_poly.type
_entity_poly.pdbx_seq_one_letter_code
_entity_poly.pdbx_strand_id
1 'polypeptide(L)'
;MKEFILRYQRQIILQGFGIEAQEKLSKANVLVIGVGGLGCPILQYLVAAGLGHIGIVDQDIISLPNLNRQVLFGQEDVGKYKVDVASAKLSSLNNLVCISTYQQKCDQAFAIEHFPNYEIIVDATDNFASRYLINDACLLFNKPLVFGAVAQFEGQVAVFNVQKNGLKLSYRDLFPTPPKNDEVMSCAEGGVLGVLPGIIGVMQATEVIKLISGVGELLANQILTYNALSQEIYKIELIKILNYFNNYVITK
;
A
#
# COMPACT_ATOMS: atom_id res chain seq x y z
N MET A 1 -20.18 -20.93 2.59
CA MET A 1 -19.10 -21.92 2.82
C MET A 1 -18.58 -22.54 1.50
N LYS A 2 -19.39 -23.25 0.73
CA LYS A 2 -18.94 -23.94 -0.51
C LYS A 2 -18.37 -22.97 -1.56
N GLU A 3 -19.00 -21.84 -1.83
CA GLU A 3 -18.52 -20.83 -2.77
C GLU A 3 -17.19 -20.19 -2.31
N PHE A 4 -17.05 -19.87 -1.03
CA PHE A 4 -15.82 -19.35 -0.43
C PHE A 4 -14.63 -20.29 -0.66
N ILE A 5 -14.80 -21.59 -0.35
CA ILE A 5 -13.76 -22.60 -0.54
C ILE A 5 -13.39 -22.73 -2.03
N LEU A 6 -14.39 -22.76 -2.90
CA LEU A 6 -14.16 -22.91 -4.34
C LEU A 6 -13.40 -21.69 -4.92
N ARG A 7 -13.77 -20.48 -4.50
CA ARG A 7 -13.13 -19.23 -4.98
C ARG A 7 -11.66 -19.17 -4.59
N TYR A 8 -11.33 -19.52 -3.35
CA TYR A 8 -9.97 -19.41 -2.82
C TYR A 8 -9.19 -20.73 -2.78
N GLN A 9 -9.69 -21.79 -3.44
CA GLN A 9 -9.10 -23.12 -3.41
C GLN A 9 -7.60 -23.13 -3.71
N ARG A 10 -7.15 -22.33 -4.69
CA ARG A 10 -5.74 -22.26 -5.10
C ARG A 10 -4.83 -21.69 -4.02
N GLN A 11 -5.34 -20.84 -3.13
CA GLN A 11 -4.61 -20.32 -1.98
C GLN A 11 -4.69 -21.32 -0.80
N ILE A 12 -5.87 -21.87 -0.56
CA ILE A 12 -6.14 -22.77 0.57
C ILE A 12 -5.28 -24.04 0.50
N ILE A 13 -5.00 -24.57 -0.69
CA ILE A 13 -4.19 -25.79 -0.86
C ILE A 13 -2.68 -25.54 -0.71
N LEU A 14 -2.21 -24.31 -0.62
CA LEU A 14 -0.80 -24.00 -0.42
C LEU A 14 -0.35 -24.47 0.97
N GLN A 15 0.77 -25.21 1.00
CA GLN A 15 1.40 -25.60 2.25
C GLN A 15 1.80 -24.36 3.06
N GLY A 16 1.41 -24.31 4.33
CA GLY A 16 1.67 -23.18 5.24
C GLY A 16 0.64 -22.03 5.14
N PHE A 17 -0.22 -22.00 4.11
CA PHE A 17 -1.31 -21.03 4.02
C PHE A 17 -2.62 -21.60 4.61
N GLY A 18 -3.22 -22.57 3.94
CA GLY A 18 -4.39 -23.30 4.44
C GLY A 18 -5.66 -22.45 4.56
N ILE A 19 -6.68 -23.09 5.12
CA ILE A 19 -7.98 -22.46 5.37
C ILE A 19 -7.89 -21.36 6.45
N GLU A 20 -7.03 -21.54 7.45
CA GLU A 20 -6.86 -20.60 8.55
C GLU A 20 -6.32 -19.24 8.09
N ALA A 21 -5.34 -19.22 7.19
CA ALA A 21 -4.82 -17.99 6.60
C ALA A 21 -5.89 -17.29 5.74
N GLN A 22 -6.67 -18.06 4.97
CA GLN A 22 -7.78 -17.52 4.19
C GLN A 22 -8.88 -16.91 5.07
N GLU A 23 -9.19 -17.52 6.20
CA GLU A 23 -10.14 -16.99 7.17
C GLU A 23 -9.63 -15.71 7.85
N LYS A 24 -8.31 -15.61 8.14
CA LYS A 24 -7.70 -14.37 8.63
C LYS A 24 -7.85 -13.25 7.58
N LEU A 25 -7.55 -13.54 6.31
CA LEU A 25 -7.75 -12.56 5.23
C LEU A 25 -9.19 -12.06 5.16
N SER A 26 -10.18 -12.98 5.24
CA SER A 26 -11.60 -12.63 5.14
C SER A 26 -12.14 -11.82 6.32
N LYS A 27 -11.37 -11.64 7.38
CA LYS A 27 -11.74 -10.83 8.57
C LYS A 27 -10.93 -9.54 8.68
N ALA A 28 -9.85 -9.41 7.93
CA ALA A 28 -8.92 -8.30 8.04
C ALA A 28 -9.47 -7.00 7.41
N ASN A 29 -9.04 -5.88 7.98
CA ASN A 29 -9.39 -4.51 7.57
C ASN A 29 -8.14 -3.76 7.12
N VAL A 30 -8.09 -3.32 5.86
CA VAL A 30 -6.93 -2.63 5.28
C VAL A 30 -7.36 -1.31 4.64
N LEU A 31 -6.60 -0.25 4.89
CA LEU A 31 -6.78 1.05 4.25
C LEU A 31 -5.70 1.26 3.20
N VAL A 32 -6.10 1.49 1.96
CA VAL A 32 -5.20 1.82 0.84
C VAL A 32 -5.34 3.30 0.51
N ILE A 33 -4.23 4.02 0.61
CA ILE A 33 -4.18 5.46 0.36
C ILE A 33 -3.56 5.72 -1.01
N GLY A 34 -4.38 6.18 -1.95
CA GLY A 34 -4.04 6.37 -3.35
C GLY A 34 -4.55 5.25 -4.26
N VAL A 35 -5.25 5.62 -5.34
CA VAL A 35 -5.72 4.72 -6.41
C VAL A 35 -5.01 5.07 -7.71
N GLY A 36 -3.70 5.26 -7.58
CA GLY A 36 -2.79 5.52 -8.69
C GLY A 36 -2.20 4.23 -9.29
N GLY A 37 -1.02 4.35 -9.87
CA GLY A 37 -0.32 3.21 -10.48
C GLY A 37 0.02 2.09 -9.50
N LEU A 38 0.36 2.42 -8.24
CA LEU A 38 0.57 1.47 -7.16
C LEU A 38 -0.77 0.91 -6.63
N GLY A 39 -1.72 1.80 -6.34
CA GLY A 39 -3.00 1.44 -5.72
C GLY A 39 -3.85 0.51 -6.57
N CYS A 40 -3.90 0.69 -7.89
CA CYS A 40 -4.68 -0.16 -8.79
C CYS A 40 -4.35 -1.66 -8.64
N PRO A 41 -3.11 -2.11 -8.80
CA PRO A 41 -2.75 -3.53 -8.63
C PRO A 41 -2.89 -3.99 -7.18
N ILE A 42 -2.56 -3.16 -6.19
CA ILE A 42 -2.77 -3.51 -4.77
C ILE A 42 -4.23 -3.89 -4.54
N LEU A 43 -5.15 -3.03 -4.92
CA LEU A 43 -6.58 -3.21 -4.73
C LEU A 43 -7.10 -4.46 -5.47
N GLN A 44 -6.70 -4.65 -6.73
CA GLN A 44 -7.11 -5.81 -7.53
C GLN A 44 -6.68 -7.13 -6.86
N TYR A 45 -5.42 -7.24 -6.44
CA TYR A 45 -4.92 -8.49 -5.83
C TYR A 45 -5.44 -8.73 -4.42
N LEU A 46 -5.62 -7.69 -3.58
CA LEU A 46 -6.20 -7.87 -2.25
C LEU A 46 -7.68 -8.28 -2.31
N VAL A 47 -8.44 -7.67 -3.22
CA VAL A 47 -9.84 -8.05 -3.44
C VAL A 47 -9.94 -9.47 -4.02
N ALA A 48 -9.12 -9.80 -5.02
CA ALA A 48 -9.07 -11.15 -5.59
C ALA A 48 -8.67 -12.20 -4.56
N ALA A 49 -7.74 -11.87 -3.64
CA ALA A 49 -7.31 -12.76 -2.54
C ALA A 49 -8.37 -12.95 -1.45
N GLY A 50 -9.42 -12.14 -1.42
CA GLY A 50 -10.52 -12.29 -0.48
C GLY A 50 -10.28 -11.61 0.87
N LEU A 51 -9.71 -10.40 0.84
CA LEU A 51 -9.64 -9.55 2.03
C LEU A 51 -11.06 -9.20 2.50
N GLY A 52 -11.28 -9.12 3.82
CA GLY A 52 -12.62 -8.89 4.38
C GLY A 52 -13.16 -7.50 4.10
N HIS A 53 -12.37 -6.47 4.40
CA HIS A 53 -12.75 -5.08 4.22
C HIS A 53 -11.58 -4.23 3.70
N ILE A 54 -11.83 -3.42 2.70
CA ILE A 54 -10.87 -2.47 2.13
C ILE A 54 -11.45 -1.06 2.18
N GLY A 55 -10.73 -0.15 2.84
CA GLY A 55 -10.93 1.29 2.68
C GLY A 55 -10.09 1.82 1.52
N ILE A 56 -10.65 2.68 0.70
CA ILE A 56 -10.00 3.28 -0.46
C ILE A 56 -10.07 4.80 -0.36
N VAL A 57 -8.92 5.47 -0.35
CA VAL A 57 -8.82 6.94 -0.23
C VAL A 57 -8.16 7.52 -1.45
N ASP A 58 -8.85 8.37 -2.19
CA ASP A 58 -8.29 9.18 -3.29
C ASP A 58 -9.26 10.33 -3.60
N GLN A 59 -8.73 11.53 -3.85
CA GLN A 59 -9.55 12.71 -4.19
C GLN A 59 -9.69 12.94 -5.69
N ASP A 60 -8.88 12.26 -6.50
CA ASP A 60 -8.68 12.57 -7.91
C ASP A 60 -9.76 12.01 -8.81
N ILE A 61 -9.88 12.63 -9.98
CA ILE A 61 -10.57 12.08 -11.15
C ILE A 61 -9.58 11.34 -12.06
N ILE A 62 -10.11 10.41 -12.83
CA ILE A 62 -9.36 9.67 -13.84
C ILE A 62 -9.09 10.58 -15.03
N SER A 63 -7.84 10.64 -15.47
CA SER A 63 -7.42 11.40 -16.65
C SER A 63 -6.69 10.52 -17.67
N LEU A 64 -6.70 10.91 -18.93
CA LEU A 64 -6.10 10.12 -20.02
C LEU A 64 -4.63 9.76 -19.75
N PRO A 65 -3.75 10.66 -19.25
CA PRO A 65 -2.36 10.31 -18.91
C PRO A 65 -2.20 9.29 -17.77
N ASN A 66 -3.27 8.94 -17.06
CA ASN A 66 -3.22 7.93 -16.01
C ASN A 66 -3.26 6.50 -16.57
N LEU A 67 -3.93 6.28 -17.71
CA LEU A 67 -4.28 4.97 -18.23
C LEU A 67 -3.07 4.10 -18.61
N ASN A 68 -1.91 4.69 -18.83
CA ASN A 68 -0.68 3.95 -19.14
C ASN A 68 -0.12 3.15 -17.94
N ARG A 69 -0.62 3.41 -16.70
CA ARG A 69 -0.14 2.75 -15.48
C ARG A 69 -1.24 2.46 -14.43
N GLN A 70 -2.41 3.07 -14.56
CA GLN A 70 -3.55 2.84 -13.65
C GLN A 70 -4.53 1.84 -14.30
N VAL A 71 -4.09 0.59 -14.37
CA VAL A 71 -4.70 -0.49 -15.18
C VAL A 71 -6.09 -0.95 -14.71
N LEU A 72 -6.56 -0.46 -13.58
CA LEU A 72 -7.94 -0.67 -13.11
C LEU A 72 -8.95 0.12 -13.95
N PHE A 73 -8.51 1.21 -14.61
CA PHE A 73 -9.38 2.15 -15.33
C PHE A 73 -9.29 1.96 -16.85
N GLY A 74 -10.41 2.24 -17.54
CA GLY A 74 -10.49 2.25 -18.99
C GLY A 74 -10.76 3.65 -19.55
N GLN A 75 -10.78 3.75 -20.88
CA GLN A 75 -11.03 5.01 -21.57
C GLN A 75 -12.40 5.62 -21.22
N GLU A 76 -13.41 4.77 -20.99
CA GLU A 76 -14.78 5.14 -20.61
C GLU A 76 -14.89 5.70 -19.19
N ASP A 77 -13.82 5.59 -18.40
CA ASP A 77 -13.79 6.04 -17.02
C ASP A 77 -13.18 7.45 -16.87
N VAL A 78 -12.62 8.00 -17.95
CA VAL A 78 -12.02 9.34 -17.92
C VAL A 78 -13.06 10.39 -17.50
N GLY A 79 -12.70 11.24 -16.53
CA GLY A 79 -13.57 12.25 -15.95
C GLY A 79 -14.39 11.79 -14.74
N LYS A 80 -14.38 10.50 -14.37
CA LYS A 80 -15.03 9.98 -13.16
C LYS A 80 -14.06 9.96 -11.99
N TYR A 81 -14.58 9.94 -10.77
CA TYR A 81 -13.74 9.81 -9.57
C TYR A 81 -13.12 8.42 -9.46
N LYS A 82 -11.83 8.37 -9.11
CA LYS A 82 -11.07 7.12 -9.03
C LYS A 82 -11.68 6.14 -8.03
N VAL A 83 -12.08 6.60 -6.85
CA VAL A 83 -12.65 5.74 -5.80
C VAL A 83 -13.97 5.10 -6.20
N ASP A 84 -14.83 5.80 -6.95
CA ASP A 84 -16.13 5.29 -7.37
C ASP A 84 -15.98 4.20 -8.42
N VAL A 85 -15.15 4.46 -9.44
CA VAL A 85 -14.87 3.47 -10.49
C VAL A 85 -14.14 2.25 -9.92
N ALA A 86 -13.16 2.48 -9.03
CA ALA A 86 -12.46 1.40 -8.36
C ALA A 86 -13.42 0.52 -7.57
N SER A 87 -14.28 1.11 -6.74
CA SER A 87 -15.27 0.37 -5.95
C SER A 87 -16.20 -0.47 -6.83
N ALA A 88 -16.73 0.09 -7.91
CA ALA A 88 -17.61 -0.62 -8.82
C ALA A 88 -16.92 -1.84 -9.48
N LYS A 89 -15.72 -1.65 -10.03
CA LYS A 89 -14.96 -2.72 -10.69
C LYS A 89 -14.50 -3.81 -9.71
N LEU A 90 -14.04 -3.41 -8.53
CA LEU A 90 -13.58 -4.33 -7.51
C LEU A 90 -14.73 -5.14 -6.89
N SER A 91 -15.90 -4.52 -6.68
CA SER A 91 -17.10 -5.25 -6.23
C SER A 91 -17.58 -6.26 -7.28
N SER A 92 -17.40 -5.95 -8.57
CA SER A 92 -17.66 -6.91 -9.67
C SER A 92 -16.65 -8.06 -9.70
N LEU A 93 -15.38 -7.79 -9.33
CA LEU A 93 -14.34 -8.82 -9.24
C LEU A 93 -14.61 -9.81 -8.09
N ASN A 94 -15.00 -9.28 -6.92
CA ASN A 94 -15.28 -10.10 -5.74
C ASN A 94 -16.31 -9.43 -4.82
N ASN A 95 -17.54 -9.90 -4.89
CA ASN A 95 -18.66 -9.40 -4.11
C ASN A 95 -18.67 -9.82 -2.62
N LEU A 96 -17.70 -10.65 -2.21
CA LEU A 96 -17.54 -11.05 -0.80
C LEU A 96 -16.69 -10.05 0.00
N VAL A 97 -16.05 -9.10 -0.67
CA VAL A 97 -15.21 -8.08 -0.05
C VAL A 97 -16.02 -6.81 0.20
N CYS A 98 -16.02 -6.32 1.43
CA CYS A 98 -16.61 -5.02 1.76
C CYS A 98 -15.67 -3.89 1.34
N ILE A 99 -16.18 -2.88 0.63
CA ILE A 99 -15.41 -1.74 0.15
C ILE A 99 -15.99 -0.45 0.69
N SER A 100 -15.18 0.34 1.39
CA SER A 100 -15.50 1.71 1.80
C SER A 100 -14.67 2.70 0.99
N THR A 101 -15.31 3.72 0.44
CA THR A 101 -14.65 4.75 -0.37
C THR A 101 -14.64 6.08 0.34
N TYR A 102 -13.50 6.79 0.24
CA TYR A 102 -13.32 8.12 0.77
C TYR A 102 -12.79 9.03 -0.35
N GLN A 103 -13.69 9.83 -0.92
CA GLN A 103 -13.37 10.77 -1.99
C GLN A 103 -12.80 12.05 -1.40
N GLN A 104 -11.63 11.96 -0.80
CA GLN A 104 -10.95 13.09 -0.17
C GLN A 104 -9.45 12.85 -0.05
N LYS A 105 -8.72 13.89 0.28
CA LYS A 105 -7.30 13.79 0.59
C LYS A 105 -7.10 13.10 1.95
N CYS A 106 -6.10 12.25 2.04
CA CYS A 106 -5.60 11.78 3.32
C CYS A 106 -4.80 12.92 3.97
N ASP A 107 -5.47 13.71 4.79
CA ASP A 107 -4.87 14.73 5.63
C ASP A 107 -4.83 14.27 7.11
N GLN A 108 -4.39 15.14 8.00
CA GLN A 108 -4.27 14.83 9.44
C GLN A 108 -5.64 14.51 10.06
N ALA A 109 -6.69 15.25 9.70
CA ALA A 109 -8.04 15.03 10.23
C ALA A 109 -8.57 13.66 9.80
N PHE A 110 -8.41 13.33 8.52
CA PHE A 110 -8.76 12.01 7.99
C PHE A 110 -8.01 10.89 8.72
N ALA A 111 -6.70 11.04 8.92
CA ALA A 111 -5.89 10.02 9.56
C ALA A 111 -6.31 9.79 11.04
N ILE A 112 -6.60 10.87 11.77
CA ILE A 112 -7.09 10.78 13.17
C ILE A 112 -8.43 10.05 13.26
N GLU A 113 -9.35 10.31 12.33
CA GLU A 113 -10.69 9.74 12.34
C GLU A 113 -10.71 8.28 11.88
N HIS A 114 -9.92 7.93 10.86
CA HIS A 114 -10.09 6.66 10.15
C HIS A 114 -9.02 5.61 10.44
N PHE A 115 -7.73 5.99 10.66
CA PHE A 115 -6.66 4.99 10.88
C PHE A 115 -6.92 4.04 12.05
N PRO A 116 -7.54 4.47 13.17
CA PRO A 116 -7.86 3.55 14.26
C PRO A 116 -8.71 2.34 13.84
N ASN A 117 -9.56 2.51 12.82
CA ASN A 117 -10.53 1.50 12.35
C ASN A 117 -9.92 0.44 11.43
N TYR A 118 -8.65 0.60 11.01
CA TYR A 118 -7.96 -0.32 10.11
C TYR A 118 -6.80 -1.00 10.81
N GLU A 119 -6.53 -2.25 10.44
CA GLU A 119 -5.43 -3.04 11.00
C GLU A 119 -4.10 -2.71 10.32
N ILE A 120 -4.12 -2.46 9.01
CA ILE A 120 -2.95 -2.20 8.17
C ILE A 120 -3.24 -0.98 7.29
N ILE A 121 -2.23 -0.12 7.17
CA ILE A 121 -2.25 1.03 6.27
C ILE A 121 -1.29 0.74 5.11
N VAL A 122 -1.75 0.99 3.88
CA VAL A 122 -0.94 0.84 2.67
C VAL A 122 -0.75 2.20 2.02
N ASP A 123 0.50 2.63 1.91
CA ASP A 123 0.86 3.86 1.21
C ASP A 123 1.10 3.57 -0.27
N ALA A 124 0.17 4.00 -1.11
CA ALA A 124 0.24 3.98 -2.56
C ALA A 124 0.32 5.40 -3.17
N THR A 125 0.79 6.37 -2.37
CA THR A 125 0.92 7.77 -2.78
C THR A 125 2.23 8.03 -3.53
N ASP A 126 2.26 9.13 -4.27
CA ASP A 126 3.39 9.52 -5.13
C ASP A 126 4.13 10.78 -4.66
N ASN A 127 3.83 11.26 -3.43
CA ASN A 127 4.43 12.49 -2.92
C ASN A 127 4.92 12.36 -1.48
N PHE A 128 5.98 13.09 -1.15
CA PHE A 128 6.65 13.02 0.14
C PHE A 128 5.76 13.51 1.30
N ALA A 129 4.99 14.59 1.10
CA ALA A 129 4.15 15.14 2.17
C ALA A 129 3.15 14.10 2.70
N SER A 130 2.51 13.36 1.79
CA SER A 130 1.60 12.26 2.16
C SER A 130 2.33 11.13 2.88
N ARG A 131 3.52 10.72 2.41
CA ARG A 131 4.31 9.64 3.03
C ARG A 131 4.66 9.94 4.49
N TYR A 132 5.12 11.16 4.76
CA TYR A 132 5.45 11.58 6.14
C TYR A 132 4.21 11.63 7.03
N LEU A 133 3.11 12.19 6.55
CA LEU A 133 1.84 12.24 7.27
C LEU A 133 1.33 10.82 7.60
N ILE A 134 1.30 9.94 6.60
CA ILE A 134 0.86 8.54 6.77
C ILE A 134 1.74 7.82 7.77
N ASN A 135 3.07 7.94 7.65
CA ASN A 135 4.01 7.33 8.59
C ASN A 135 3.76 7.81 10.03
N ASP A 136 3.64 9.12 10.22
CA ASP A 136 3.49 9.71 11.56
C ASP A 136 2.15 9.28 12.19
N ALA A 137 1.08 9.21 11.40
CA ALA A 137 -0.20 8.69 11.85
C ALA A 137 -0.13 7.18 12.17
N CYS A 138 0.59 6.38 11.38
CA CYS A 138 0.82 4.97 11.67
C CYS A 138 1.57 4.76 12.99
N LEU A 139 2.54 5.61 13.29
CA LEU A 139 3.24 5.59 14.57
C LEU A 139 2.30 5.95 15.74
N LEU A 140 1.50 7.01 15.58
CA LEU A 140 0.56 7.48 16.59
C LEU A 140 -0.45 6.40 16.98
N PHE A 141 -1.01 5.70 15.99
CA PHE A 141 -2.03 4.67 16.18
C PHE A 141 -1.47 3.24 16.21
N ASN A 142 -0.14 3.11 16.21
CA ASN A 142 0.55 1.81 16.25
C ASN A 142 0.10 0.86 15.12
N LYS A 143 -0.05 1.38 13.89
CA LYS A 143 -0.47 0.58 12.74
C LYS A 143 0.72 0.16 11.88
N PRO A 144 0.81 -1.09 11.43
CA PRO A 144 1.71 -1.49 10.36
C PRO A 144 1.51 -0.63 9.11
N LEU A 145 2.61 -0.22 8.49
CA LEU A 145 2.62 0.55 7.26
C LEU A 145 3.31 -0.25 6.15
N VAL A 146 2.58 -0.60 5.10
CA VAL A 146 3.15 -1.18 3.89
C VAL A 146 3.44 -0.04 2.90
N PHE A 147 4.73 0.27 2.76
CA PHE A 147 5.23 1.35 1.94
C PHE A 147 5.63 0.87 0.54
N GLY A 148 5.34 1.67 -0.48
CA GLY A 148 5.83 1.52 -1.83
C GLY A 148 6.14 2.86 -2.47
N ALA A 149 7.19 2.89 -3.29
CA ALA A 149 7.57 4.06 -4.07
C ALA A 149 8.14 3.65 -5.42
N VAL A 150 7.95 4.51 -6.43
CA VAL A 150 8.51 4.33 -7.76
C VAL A 150 9.04 5.65 -8.28
N ALA A 151 10.15 5.60 -9.03
CA ALA A 151 10.70 6.73 -9.75
C ALA A 151 11.43 6.21 -11.00
N GLN A 152 11.17 6.78 -12.16
CA GLN A 152 11.82 6.42 -13.42
C GLN A 152 11.75 4.89 -13.69
N PHE A 153 12.81 4.15 -13.40
CA PHE A 153 12.96 2.71 -13.60
C PHE A 153 13.17 1.94 -12.29
N GLU A 154 13.09 2.60 -11.15
CA GLU A 154 13.35 2.00 -9.85
C GLU A 154 12.13 2.04 -8.95
N GLY A 155 11.97 0.97 -8.17
CA GLY A 155 10.90 0.84 -7.19
C GLY A 155 11.39 0.35 -5.85
N GLN A 156 10.64 0.68 -4.81
CA GLN A 156 10.96 0.33 -3.43
C GLN A 156 9.74 -0.22 -2.71
N VAL A 157 9.94 -1.21 -1.85
CA VAL A 157 8.92 -1.74 -0.93
C VAL A 157 9.54 -1.97 0.44
N ALA A 158 8.81 -1.60 1.49
CA ALA A 158 9.17 -1.87 2.88
C ALA A 158 7.93 -2.06 3.75
N VAL A 159 8.11 -2.68 4.92
CA VAL A 159 7.08 -2.75 5.96
C VAL A 159 7.62 -2.06 7.19
N PHE A 160 6.97 -0.96 7.57
CA PHE A 160 7.34 -0.16 8.73
C PHE A 160 6.39 -0.39 9.91
N ASN A 161 6.83 0.02 11.08
CA ASN A 161 6.07 -0.03 12.32
C ASN A 161 5.67 -1.44 12.77
N VAL A 162 6.47 -2.44 12.39
CA VAL A 162 6.33 -3.84 12.80
C VAL A 162 7.56 -4.26 13.60
N GLN A 163 7.32 -4.93 14.75
CA GLN A 163 8.39 -5.43 15.59
C GLN A 163 9.04 -6.67 14.94
N LYS A 164 10.36 -6.61 14.70
CA LYS A 164 11.17 -7.74 14.23
C LYS A 164 12.55 -7.70 14.88
N ASN A 165 12.99 -8.79 15.49
CA ASN A 165 14.31 -8.91 16.13
C ASN A 165 14.64 -7.79 17.14
N GLY A 166 13.67 -7.37 17.94
CA GLY A 166 13.86 -6.29 18.92
C GLY A 166 13.81 -4.87 18.35
N LEU A 167 13.74 -4.71 17.04
CA LEU A 167 13.66 -3.42 16.35
C LEU A 167 12.25 -3.19 15.77
N LYS A 168 11.85 -1.92 15.77
CA LYS A 168 10.64 -1.43 15.16
C LYS A 168 10.97 -0.10 14.49
N LEU A 169 11.13 -0.15 13.16
CA LEU A 169 11.54 1.00 12.36
C LEU A 169 10.34 1.65 11.66
N SER A 170 10.48 2.92 11.39
CA SER A 170 9.54 3.79 10.69
C SER A 170 10.17 4.33 9.39
N TYR A 171 9.35 4.95 8.56
CA TYR A 171 9.82 5.65 7.37
C TYR A 171 10.87 6.74 7.73
N ARG A 172 10.70 7.42 8.88
CA ARG A 172 11.65 8.44 9.34
C ARG A 172 12.99 7.89 9.82
N ASP A 173 13.08 6.62 10.17
CA ASP A 173 14.38 6.00 10.46
C ASP A 173 15.22 5.82 9.18
N LEU A 174 14.58 5.75 8.01
CA LEU A 174 15.26 5.71 6.71
C LEU A 174 15.41 7.11 6.10
N PHE A 175 14.36 7.94 6.18
CA PHE A 175 14.30 9.31 5.65
C PHE A 175 13.94 10.29 6.78
N PRO A 176 14.91 10.76 7.58
CA PRO A 176 14.64 11.55 8.80
C PRO A 176 13.91 12.86 8.55
N THR A 177 14.27 13.55 7.45
CA THR A 177 13.72 14.87 7.10
C THR A 177 13.09 14.85 5.71
N PRO A 178 11.94 15.52 5.53
CA PRO A 178 11.40 15.71 4.19
C PRO A 178 12.43 16.42 3.29
N PRO A 179 12.58 16.00 2.03
CA PRO A 179 13.40 16.73 1.07
C PRO A 179 12.82 18.12 0.84
N LYS A 180 13.66 19.10 0.53
CA LYS A 180 13.20 20.42 0.14
C LYS A 180 12.53 20.34 -1.24
N ASN A 181 11.57 21.25 -1.48
CA ASN A 181 10.77 21.23 -2.70
C ASN A 181 11.58 21.39 -4.00
N ASP A 182 12.79 21.91 -3.92
CA ASP A 182 13.75 22.13 -5.02
C ASP A 182 14.76 20.98 -5.18
N GLU A 183 14.79 20.02 -4.24
CA GLU A 183 15.79 18.93 -4.24
C GLU A 183 15.29 17.66 -4.95
N VAL A 184 14.00 17.53 -5.22
CA VAL A 184 13.43 16.29 -5.76
C VAL A 184 12.44 16.56 -6.88
N MET A 185 12.73 16.02 -8.07
CA MET A 185 11.75 15.94 -9.15
C MET A 185 10.55 15.10 -8.70
N SER A 186 9.35 15.61 -8.88
CA SER A 186 8.14 14.82 -8.68
C SER A 186 8.11 13.66 -9.68
N CYS A 187 7.40 12.56 -9.36
CA CYS A 187 7.18 11.47 -10.32
C CYS A 187 6.52 11.96 -11.62
N ALA A 188 5.80 13.08 -11.58
CA ALA A 188 5.21 13.72 -12.74
C ALA A 188 6.27 14.38 -13.65
N GLU A 189 7.34 14.91 -13.08
CA GLU A 189 8.43 15.56 -13.82
C GLU A 189 9.52 14.58 -14.25
N GLY A 190 9.85 13.59 -13.40
CA GLY A 190 10.89 12.60 -13.68
C GLY A 190 10.43 11.43 -14.55
N GLY A 191 9.12 11.24 -14.75
CA GLY A 191 8.54 10.10 -15.44
C GLY A 191 8.62 8.78 -14.65
N VAL A 192 7.89 7.78 -15.12
CA VAL A 192 7.91 6.42 -14.58
C VAL A 192 7.55 5.41 -15.68
N LEU A 193 8.29 4.32 -15.77
CA LEU A 193 7.95 3.20 -16.66
C LEU A 193 6.59 2.61 -16.22
N GLY A 194 5.58 2.61 -17.12
CA GLY A 194 4.19 2.32 -16.74
C GLY A 194 3.94 0.97 -16.07
N VAL A 195 4.73 -0.05 -16.37
CA VAL A 195 4.64 -1.38 -15.73
C VAL A 195 5.22 -1.40 -14.30
N LEU A 196 6.14 -0.50 -13.99
CA LEU A 196 6.86 -0.51 -12.71
C LEU A 196 5.95 -0.36 -11.49
N PRO A 197 4.98 0.59 -11.44
CA PRO A 197 4.01 0.65 -10.34
C PRO A 197 3.19 -0.64 -10.20
N GLY A 198 2.93 -1.34 -11.31
CA GLY A 198 2.29 -2.65 -11.30
C GLY A 198 3.09 -3.68 -10.51
N ILE A 199 4.38 -3.80 -10.78
CA ILE A 199 5.29 -4.73 -10.09
C ILE A 199 5.37 -4.39 -8.60
N ILE A 200 5.63 -3.14 -8.26
CA ILE A 200 5.79 -2.68 -6.87
C ILE A 200 4.47 -2.80 -6.09
N GLY A 201 3.33 -2.45 -6.70
CA GLY A 201 2.02 -2.59 -6.05
C GLY A 201 1.64 -4.05 -5.77
N VAL A 202 1.99 -4.99 -6.66
CA VAL A 202 1.82 -6.43 -6.39
C VAL A 202 2.72 -6.90 -5.24
N MET A 203 3.96 -6.39 -5.15
CA MET A 203 4.83 -6.67 -4.01
C MET A 203 4.25 -6.11 -2.70
N GLN A 204 3.68 -4.89 -2.71
CA GLN A 204 2.97 -4.35 -1.54
C GLN A 204 1.77 -5.22 -1.14
N ALA A 205 0.94 -5.66 -2.10
CA ALA A 205 -0.17 -6.57 -1.83
C ALA A 205 0.31 -7.89 -1.20
N THR A 206 1.46 -8.40 -1.65
CA THR A 206 2.10 -9.60 -1.08
C THR A 206 2.49 -9.37 0.38
N GLU A 207 3.07 -8.22 0.74
CA GLU A 207 3.39 -7.89 2.14
C GLU A 207 2.14 -7.78 3.02
N VAL A 208 1.04 -7.20 2.51
CA VAL A 208 -0.26 -7.17 3.22
C VAL A 208 -0.76 -8.58 3.50
N ILE A 209 -0.75 -9.46 2.49
CA ILE A 209 -1.18 -10.87 2.65
C ILE A 209 -0.32 -11.59 3.69
N LYS A 210 1.01 -11.39 3.67
CA LYS A 210 1.93 -11.99 4.65
C LYS A 210 1.68 -11.45 6.06
N LEU A 211 1.44 -10.15 6.22
CA LEU A 211 1.12 -9.54 7.52
C LEU A 211 -0.12 -10.17 8.16
N ILE A 212 -1.17 -10.40 7.36
CA ILE A 212 -2.45 -10.93 7.83
C ILE A 212 -2.36 -12.44 8.07
N SER A 213 -1.82 -13.18 7.11
CA SER A 213 -1.76 -14.64 7.17
C SER A 213 -0.74 -15.16 8.16
N GLY A 214 0.35 -14.41 8.37
CA GLY A 214 1.53 -14.88 9.12
C GLY A 214 2.44 -15.80 8.32
N VAL A 215 2.23 -15.93 7.01
CA VAL A 215 2.99 -16.83 6.12
C VAL A 215 4.17 -16.08 5.49
N GLY A 216 5.34 -16.69 5.51
CA GLY A 216 6.55 -16.14 4.91
C GLY A 216 7.26 -15.10 5.78
N GLU A 217 8.23 -14.42 5.19
CA GLU A 217 9.04 -13.38 5.85
C GLU A 217 8.65 -11.99 5.37
N LEU A 218 8.45 -11.08 6.33
CA LEU A 218 8.12 -9.69 6.05
C LEU A 218 9.37 -8.88 5.72
N LEU A 219 9.21 -7.85 4.89
CA LEU A 219 10.19 -6.78 4.68
C LEU A 219 10.22 -5.79 5.86
N ALA A 220 10.02 -6.29 7.09
CA ALA A 220 10.16 -5.51 8.30
C ALA A 220 11.64 -5.29 8.61
N ASN A 221 12.03 -4.03 8.88
CA ASN A 221 13.42 -3.59 9.07
C ASN A 221 14.31 -3.82 7.83
N GLN A 222 13.70 -3.92 6.67
CA GLN A 222 14.37 -4.04 5.38
C GLN A 222 13.69 -3.16 4.35
N ILE A 223 14.44 -2.68 3.37
CA ILE A 223 13.88 -2.12 2.14
C ILE A 223 14.29 -2.99 0.96
N LEU A 224 13.31 -3.40 0.18
CA LEU A 224 13.54 -4.04 -1.12
C LEU A 224 13.60 -2.94 -2.18
N THR A 225 14.64 -2.97 -3.01
CA THR A 225 14.75 -2.13 -4.21
C THR A 225 14.71 -3.01 -5.45
N TYR A 226 14.01 -2.55 -6.48
CA TYR A 226 13.88 -3.21 -7.78
C TYR A 226 14.26 -2.26 -8.89
N ASN A 227 15.15 -2.68 -9.78
CA ASN A 227 15.52 -1.94 -10.98
C ASN A 227 14.92 -2.62 -12.22
N ALA A 228 14.02 -1.93 -12.93
CA ALA A 228 13.30 -2.48 -14.08
C ALA A 228 14.19 -2.63 -15.33
N LEU A 229 15.34 -1.96 -15.43
CA LEU A 229 16.24 -2.10 -16.57
C LEU A 229 17.11 -3.35 -16.48
N SER A 230 17.64 -3.63 -15.27
CA SER A 230 18.50 -4.79 -15.04
C SER A 230 17.76 -6.01 -14.49
N GLN A 231 16.50 -5.86 -14.03
CA GLN A 231 15.72 -6.88 -13.33
C GLN A 231 16.33 -7.28 -11.97
N GLU A 232 17.22 -6.47 -11.43
CA GLU A 232 17.88 -6.74 -10.16
C GLU A 232 16.99 -6.36 -8.98
N ILE A 233 17.04 -7.20 -7.95
CA ILE A 233 16.36 -7.00 -6.68
C ILE A 233 17.40 -7.03 -5.57
N TYR A 234 17.44 -5.98 -4.76
CA TYR A 234 18.26 -5.92 -3.55
C TYR A 234 17.40 -5.79 -2.32
N LYS A 235 17.75 -6.51 -1.25
CA LYS A 235 17.20 -6.31 0.10
C LYS A 235 18.29 -5.69 0.96
N ILE A 236 18.01 -4.53 1.49
CA ILE A 236 18.94 -3.75 2.31
C ILE A 236 18.41 -3.75 3.74
N GLU A 237 19.20 -4.26 4.68
CA GLU A 237 18.87 -4.22 6.10
C GLU A 237 18.91 -2.76 6.60
N LEU A 238 17.88 -2.39 7.35
CA LEU A 238 17.79 -1.09 7.98
C LEU A 238 18.28 -1.20 9.42
N ILE A 239 19.12 -0.27 9.84
CA ILE A 239 19.62 -0.17 11.21
C ILE A 239 19.12 1.14 11.84
N LYS A 240 18.82 1.09 13.14
CA LYS A 240 18.44 2.30 13.87
C LYS A 240 19.70 3.13 14.14
N ILE A 241 19.75 4.33 13.60
CA ILE A 241 20.81 5.29 13.93
C ILE A 241 20.41 6.00 15.22
N LEU A 242 21.16 5.75 16.31
CA LEU A 242 20.80 6.11 17.71
C LEU A 242 20.76 7.62 18.02
N ASN A 243 20.88 8.54 17.07
CA ASN A 243 21.10 9.97 17.33
C ASN A 243 20.20 10.96 16.57
N TYR A 244 18.94 10.63 16.24
CA TYR A 244 18.02 11.66 15.80
C TYR A 244 16.87 11.82 16.78
N PHE A 245 16.74 13.04 17.35
CA PHE A 245 15.69 13.43 18.27
C PHE A 245 14.30 13.23 17.67
N ASN A 246 13.45 12.48 18.37
CA ASN A 246 12.05 12.30 18.06
C ASN A 246 11.26 13.61 18.26
N ASN A 247 11.21 14.47 17.28
CA ASN A 247 10.28 15.58 17.24
C ASN A 247 9.13 15.22 16.29
N TYR A 248 8.30 14.27 16.68
CA TYR A 248 7.03 14.01 16.01
C TYR A 248 6.01 15.05 16.44
N VAL A 249 5.62 15.94 15.56
CA VAL A 249 4.58 16.94 15.82
C VAL A 249 3.28 16.49 15.15
N ILE A 250 2.63 15.50 15.75
CA ILE A 250 1.19 15.34 15.64
C ILE A 250 0.64 15.60 17.03
N THR A 251 0.15 16.82 17.27
CA THR A 251 -0.63 17.15 18.47
C THR A 251 -2.01 16.51 18.35
N LYS A 252 -2.43 15.84 19.42
CA LYS A 252 -3.79 15.30 19.58
C LYS A 252 -4.82 16.40 19.51
#